data_574454b404b2df284c50ca9f83a0bfc9
#
_entry.id   574454b404b2df284c50ca9f83a0bfc9
#
_cell.length_a   1.000
_cell.length_b   1.000
_cell.length_c   1.000
_cell.angle_alpha   90.00
_cell.angle_beta   90.00
_cell.angle_gamma   90.00
#
_symmetry.space_group_name_H-M   'P 1'
#
loop_
_entity.id
_entity.type
_entity.pdbx_description
1 polymer ?
#
loop_
_entity_poly.entity_id
_entity_poly.type
_entity_poly.pdbx_seq_one_letter_code
_entity_poly.pdbx_strand_id
1 'polypeptide(L)'
;MLDKTLDGFIAAREREGAALAKVINGYMDKMASVVEEVRAAIPQILAQLQAKLAARLEDALSQTLTQQGTLTKEEITERIRQEVTLYAMRMDVDEEMNRLTTHIAEVRRLLAAGGAVGRKLDFMAQEMNREANTLGSKAAAIEMTQASLSLKITIDQMREQIQNLE
;
A
#
# COMPACT_ATOMS: atom_id res chain seq x y z
N MET A 1 18.14 -48.72 4.19
CA MET A 1 18.77 -47.63 4.98
C MET A 1 18.63 -46.31 4.29
N LEU A 2 18.87 -46.21 2.98
CA LEU A 2 18.74 -44.98 2.18
C LEU A 2 17.30 -44.39 2.15
N ASP A 3 16.28 -45.27 2.00
CA ASP A 3 14.86 -44.87 1.93
C ASP A 3 14.39 -44.18 3.22
N LYS A 4 14.73 -44.69 4.39
CA LYS A 4 14.36 -44.07 5.69
C LYS A 4 15.02 -42.69 5.90
N THR A 5 16.21 -42.49 5.35
CA THR A 5 16.93 -41.22 5.44
C THR A 5 16.29 -40.20 4.47
N LEU A 6 15.89 -40.64 3.29
CA LEU A 6 15.20 -39.83 2.30
C LEU A 6 13.81 -39.42 2.79
N ASP A 7 13.04 -40.35 3.36
CA ASP A 7 11.72 -40.08 3.93
C ASP A 7 11.82 -39.09 5.11
N GLY A 8 12.82 -39.24 5.96
CA GLY A 8 13.08 -38.31 7.05
C GLY A 8 13.45 -36.91 6.58
N PHE A 9 14.22 -36.81 5.50
CA PHE A 9 14.59 -35.52 4.88
C PHE A 9 13.38 -34.83 4.22
N ILE A 10 12.57 -35.59 3.47
CA ILE A 10 11.35 -35.07 2.86
C ILE A 10 10.39 -34.55 3.95
N ALA A 11 10.14 -35.32 4.97
CA ALA A 11 9.27 -34.94 6.09
C ALA A 11 9.82 -33.71 6.86
N ALA A 12 11.13 -33.52 6.95
CA ALA A 12 11.74 -32.34 7.55
C ALA A 12 11.50 -31.11 6.66
N ARG A 13 11.71 -31.22 5.35
CA ARG A 13 11.47 -30.14 4.40
C ARG A 13 9.99 -29.72 4.32
N GLU A 14 9.08 -30.67 4.41
CA GLU A 14 7.64 -30.38 4.45
C GLU A 14 7.26 -29.59 5.71
N ARG A 15 7.82 -29.96 6.87
CA ARG A 15 7.60 -29.24 8.13
C ARG A 15 8.17 -27.81 8.08
N GLU A 16 9.37 -27.65 7.55
CA GLU A 16 10.00 -26.34 7.38
C GLU A 16 9.20 -25.47 6.41
N GLY A 17 8.75 -26.04 5.28
CA GLY A 17 7.89 -25.35 4.31
C GLY A 17 6.56 -24.93 4.92
N ALA A 18 5.92 -25.78 5.72
CA ALA A 18 4.67 -25.43 6.40
C ALA A 18 4.86 -24.33 7.47
N ALA A 19 5.95 -24.38 8.23
CA ALA A 19 6.28 -23.35 9.20
C ALA A 19 6.52 -21.99 8.53
N LEU A 20 7.24 -21.98 7.40
CA LEU A 20 7.51 -20.78 6.64
C LEU A 20 6.25 -20.22 5.97
N ALA A 21 5.39 -21.07 5.40
CA ALA A 21 4.10 -20.67 4.86
C ALA A 21 3.25 -19.96 5.92
N LYS A 22 3.28 -20.42 7.16
CA LYS A 22 2.59 -19.79 8.29
C LYS A 22 3.15 -18.39 8.59
N VAL A 23 4.48 -18.23 8.57
CA VAL A 23 5.14 -16.94 8.80
C VAL A 23 4.77 -15.95 7.68
N ILE A 24 4.86 -16.36 6.41
CA ILE A 24 4.53 -15.50 5.28
C ILE A 24 3.04 -15.14 5.28
N ASN A 25 2.14 -16.06 5.61
CA ASN A 25 0.72 -15.73 5.78
C ASN A 25 0.50 -14.69 6.88
N GLY A 26 1.26 -14.73 7.97
CA GLY A 26 1.22 -13.68 9.00
C GLY A 26 1.62 -12.30 8.47
N TYR A 27 2.60 -12.24 7.57
CA TYR A 27 2.94 -10.99 6.88
C TYR A 27 1.82 -10.54 5.94
N MET A 28 1.16 -11.47 5.24
CA MET A 28 0.01 -11.15 4.39
C MET A 28 -1.17 -10.60 5.21
N ASP A 29 -1.43 -11.14 6.38
CA ASP A 29 -2.46 -10.64 7.30
C ASP A 29 -2.15 -9.21 7.76
N LYS A 30 -0.89 -8.96 8.14
CA LYS A 30 -0.44 -7.62 8.52
C LYS A 30 -0.58 -6.61 7.37
N MET A 31 -0.18 -6.99 6.16
CA MET A 31 -0.29 -6.12 4.98
C MET A 31 -1.76 -5.87 4.62
N ALA A 32 -2.63 -6.88 4.69
CA ALA A 32 -4.05 -6.73 4.47
C ALA A 32 -4.69 -5.75 5.47
N SER A 33 -4.31 -5.81 6.75
CA SER A 33 -4.76 -4.86 7.78
C SER A 33 -4.35 -3.42 7.43
N VAL A 34 -3.09 -3.19 7.05
CA VAL A 34 -2.61 -1.86 6.64
C VAL A 34 -3.38 -1.33 5.44
N VAL A 35 -3.65 -2.18 4.43
CA VAL A 35 -4.43 -1.80 3.25
C VAL A 35 -5.84 -1.35 3.63
N GLU A 36 -6.52 -2.11 4.50
CA GLU A 36 -7.87 -1.75 4.95
C GLU A 36 -7.90 -0.51 5.85
N GLU A 37 -6.91 -0.32 6.70
CA GLU A 37 -6.77 0.88 7.52
C GLU A 37 -6.63 2.15 6.66
N VAL A 38 -5.77 2.10 5.63
CA VAL A 38 -5.61 3.21 4.68
C VAL A 38 -6.91 3.44 3.91
N ARG A 39 -7.54 2.39 3.39
CA ARG A 39 -8.81 2.48 2.66
C ARG A 39 -9.90 3.16 3.48
N ALA A 40 -10.00 2.81 4.77
CA ALA A 40 -10.95 3.42 5.69
C ALA A 40 -10.61 4.88 6.02
N ALA A 41 -9.32 5.25 6.03
CA ALA A 41 -8.87 6.61 6.36
C ALA A 41 -8.97 7.59 5.18
N ILE A 42 -8.93 7.12 3.92
CA ILE A 42 -8.92 7.96 2.71
C ILE A 42 -10.04 9.01 2.69
N PRO A 43 -11.32 8.71 2.96
CA PRO A 43 -12.38 9.72 2.93
C PRO A 43 -12.14 10.87 3.89
N GLN A 44 -11.66 10.58 5.10
CA GLN A 44 -11.36 11.58 6.11
C GLN A 44 -10.12 12.41 5.73
N ILE A 45 -9.09 11.77 5.20
CA ILE A 45 -7.88 12.43 4.70
C ILE A 45 -8.23 13.41 3.58
N LEU A 46 -9.04 12.98 2.62
CA LEU A 46 -9.50 13.83 1.51
C LEU A 46 -10.29 15.03 2.02
N ALA A 47 -11.23 14.81 2.95
CA ALA A 47 -12.03 15.90 3.52
C ALA A 47 -11.16 16.93 4.25
N GLN A 48 -10.18 16.50 5.04
CA GLN A 48 -9.25 17.40 5.74
C GLN A 48 -8.37 18.19 4.76
N LEU A 49 -7.88 17.55 3.71
CA LEU A 49 -7.05 18.19 2.70
C LEU A 49 -7.84 19.19 1.86
N GLN A 50 -9.07 18.85 1.50
CA GLN A 50 -9.99 19.77 0.83
C GLN A 50 -10.25 21.02 1.67
N ALA A 51 -10.58 20.85 2.95
CA ALA A 51 -10.80 21.95 3.87
C ALA A 51 -9.55 22.84 4.04
N LYS A 52 -8.39 22.23 4.15
CA LYS A 52 -7.09 22.92 4.30
C LYS A 52 -6.70 23.69 3.05
N LEU A 53 -6.92 23.11 1.86
CA LEU A 53 -6.65 23.75 0.59
C LEU A 53 -7.62 24.91 0.36
N ALA A 54 -8.92 24.70 0.62
CA ALA A 54 -9.94 25.75 0.51
C ALA A 54 -9.61 26.95 1.42
N ALA A 55 -9.23 26.71 2.69
CA ALA A 55 -8.84 27.77 3.60
C ALA A 55 -7.61 28.56 3.13
N ARG A 56 -6.59 27.88 2.61
CA ARG A 56 -5.38 28.51 2.06
C ARG A 56 -5.67 29.36 0.83
N LEU A 57 -6.51 28.86 -0.06
CA LEU A 57 -6.90 29.59 -1.29
C LEU A 57 -7.78 30.79 -0.96
N GLU A 58 -8.72 30.65 -0.04
CA GLU A 58 -9.55 31.75 0.43
C GLU A 58 -8.71 32.86 1.09
N ASP A 59 -7.72 32.49 1.90
CA ASP A 59 -6.79 33.42 2.55
C ASP A 59 -5.90 34.16 1.51
N ALA A 60 -5.33 33.43 0.57
CA ALA A 60 -4.50 34.00 -0.48
C ALA A 60 -5.30 34.93 -1.41
N LEU A 61 -6.54 34.60 -1.71
CA LEU A 61 -7.40 35.39 -2.60
C LEU A 61 -7.97 36.62 -1.87
N SER A 62 -8.28 36.54 -0.57
CA SER A 62 -8.70 37.72 0.20
C SER A 62 -7.58 38.75 0.33
N GLN A 63 -6.32 38.33 0.41
CA GLN A 63 -5.17 39.24 0.38
C GLN A 63 -4.99 39.93 -0.98
N THR A 64 -5.29 39.23 -2.08
CA THR A 64 -5.19 39.78 -3.44
C THR A 64 -6.36 40.72 -3.75
N LEU A 65 -7.57 40.42 -3.27
CA LEU A 65 -8.78 41.22 -3.46
C LEU A 65 -8.71 42.56 -2.74
N THR A 66 -8.03 42.66 -1.58
CA THR A 66 -7.77 43.94 -0.90
C THR A 66 -6.83 44.83 -1.69
N GLN A 67 -6.08 44.32 -2.64
CA GLN A 67 -5.11 45.08 -3.45
C GLN A 67 -5.57 45.42 -4.84
N GLN A 68 -6.46 44.67 -5.52
CA GLN A 68 -6.81 44.88 -6.93
C GLN A 68 -8.27 44.66 -7.37
N GLY A 69 -9.20 44.26 -6.53
CA GLY A 69 -10.66 44.36 -6.77
C GLY A 69 -11.26 43.69 -8.03
N THR A 70 -10.63 42.68 -8.61
CA THR A 70 -10.96 42.16 -9.96
C THR A 70 -11.65 40.79 -10.03
N LEU A 71 -11.77 40.05 -8.93
CA LEU A 71 -12.40 38.71 -8.91
C LEU A 71 -13.65 38.67 -8.04
N THR A 72 -14.69 38.03 -8.54
CA THR A 72 -15.92 37.79 -7.79
C THR A 72 -15.77 36.63 -6.82
N LYS A 73 -16.62 36.58 -5.80
CA LYS A 73 -16.64 35.48 -4.81
C LYS A 73 -16.95 34.12 -5.48
N GLU A 74 -17.77 34.14 -6.52
CA GLU A 74 -18.14 32.99 -7.34
C GLU A 74 -16.94 32.43 -8.12
N GLU A 75 -16.15 33.30 -8.74
CA GLU A 75 -14.93 32.91 -9.48
C GLU A 75 -13.88 32.30 -8.56
N ILE A 76 -13.75 32.83 -7.35
CA ILE A 76 -12.86 32.30 -6.30
C ILE A 76 -13.30 30.90 -5.90
N THR A 77 -14.59 30.69 -5.61
CA THR A 77 -15.15 29.41 -5.20
C THR A 77 -14.97 28.36 -6.29
N GLU A 78 -15.17 28.70 -7.55
CA GLU A 78 -14.99 27.78 -8.66
C GLU A 78 -13.52 27.36 -8.84
N ARG A 79 -12.59 28.29 -8.67
CA ARG A 79 -11.15 28.00 -8.73
C ARG A 79 -10.69 27.09 -7.59
N ILE A 80 -11.21 27.32 -6.38
CA ILE A 80 -10.99 26.43 -5.23
C ILE A 80 -11.50 25.02 -5.55
N ARG A 81 -12.69 24.88 -6.10
CA ARG A 81 -13.29 23.60 -6.47
C ARG A 81 -12.45 22.84 -7.51
N GLN A 82 -11.95 23.54 -8.54
CA GLN A 82 -11.11 22.97 -9.58
C GLN A 82 -9.78 22.45 -9.01
N GLU A 83 -9.09 23.22 -8.17
CA GLU A 83 -7.83 22.84 -7.54
C GLU A 83 -8.01 21.65 -6.58
N VAL A 84 -9.08 21.63 -5.79
CA VAL A 84 -9.44 20.52 -4.92
C VAL A 84 -9.69 19.25 -5.73
N THR A 85 -10.39 19.35 -6.85
CA THR A 85 -10.66 18.20 -7.73
C THR A 85 -9.37 17.64 -8.33
N LEU A 86 -8.50 18.51 -8.86
CA LEU A 86 -7.20 18.09 -9.41
C LEU A 86 -6.31 17.45 -8.35
N TYR A 87 -6.35 17.96 -7.13
CA TYR A 87 -5.60 17.40 -6.02
C TYR A 87 -6.11 16.00 -5.61
N ALA A 88 -7.44 15.84 -5.53
CA ALA A 88 -8.06 14.55 -5.25
C ALA A 88 -7.70 13.49 -6.31
N MET A 89 -7.66 13.88 -7.60
CA MET A 89 -7.25 12.97 -8.69
C MET A 89 -5.78 12.54 -8.57
N ARG A 90 -4.89 13.42 -8.13
CA ARG A 90 -3.46 13.08 -7.91
C ARG A 90 -3.24 12.12 -6.74
N MET A 91 -4.19 12.10 -5.82
CA MET A 91 -4.14 11.27 -4.62
C MET A 91 -4.92 9.96 -4.74
N ASP A 92 -5.45 9.66 -5.93
CA ASP A 92 -6.14 8.39 -6.14
C ASP A 92 -5.14 7.24 -6.00
N VAL A 93 -5.35 6.45 -4.97
CA VAL A 93 -4.55 5.26 -4.61
C VAL A 93 -5.38 3.98 -4.67
N ASP A 94 -6.60 4.05 -5.17
CA ASP A 94 -7.51 2.90 -5.23
C ASP A 94 -6.92 1.77 -6.07
N GLU A 95 -6.24 2.11 -7.16
CA GLU A 95 -5.59 1.12 -8.01
C GLU A 95 -4.48 0.37 -7.28
N GLU A 96 -3.60 1.10 -6.57
CA GLU A 96 -2.51 0.52 -5.77
C GLU A 96 -3.05 -0.39 -4.66
N MET A 97 -4.12 0.05 -3.99
CA MET A 97 -4.78 -0.73 -2.94
C MET A 97 -5.40 -2.01 -3.48
N ASN A 98 -6.06 -1.95 -4.62
CA ASN A 98 -6.65 -3.11 -5.28
C ASN A 98 -5.57 -4.08 -5.78
N ARG A 99 -4.47 -3.59 -6.33
CA ARG A 99 -3.33 -4.42 -6.73
C ARG A 99 -2.67 -5.09 -5.54
N LEU A 100 -2.43 -4.37 -4.44
CA LEU A 100 -1.93 -4.96 -3.19
C LEU A 100 -2.83 -6.08 -2.69
N THR A 101 -4.15 -5.88 -2.66
CA THR A 101 -5.13 -6.90 -2.28
C THR A 101 -5.03 -8.14 -3.18
N THR A 102 -4.91 -7.94 -4.49
CA THR A 102 -4.76 -9.01 -5.48
C THR A 102 -3.45 -9.78 -5.28
N HIS A 103 -2.34 -9.09 -5.06
CA HIS A 103 -1.04 -9.72 -4.82
C HIS A 103 -1.01 -10.50 -3.51
N ILE A 104 -1.63 -10.00 -2.45
CA ILE A 104 -1.80 -10.71 -1.17
C ILE A 104 -2.57 -12.02 -1.38
N ALA A 105 -3.67 -11.98 -2.12
CA ALA A 105 -4.46 -13.17 -2.44
C ALA A 105 -3.64 -14.18 -3.25
N GLU A 106 -2.85 -13.73 -4.22
CA GLU A 106 -2.01 -14.60 -5.04
C GLU A 106 -0.88 -15.24 -4.22
N VAL A 107 -0.24 -14.50 -3.30
CA VAL A 107 0.75 -15.08 -2.37
C VAL A 107 0.12 -16.20 -1.55
N ARG A 108 -1.05 -15.97 -0.96
CA ARG A 108 -1.78 -17.00 -0.21
C ARG A 108 -2.10 -18.23 -1.05
N ARG A 109 -2.51 -18.03 -2.30
CA ARG A 109 -2.78 -19.11 -3.26
C ARG A 109 -1.52 -19.93 -3.57
N LEU A 110 -0.39 -19.26 -3.79
CA LEU A 110 0.90 -19.91 -4.05
C LEU A 110 1.35 -20.76 -2.85
N LEU A 111 1.21 -20.23 -1.63
CA LEU A 111 1.55 -20.94 -0.41
C LEU A 111 0.65 -22.17 -0.19
N ALA A 112 -0.64 -22.07 -0.49
CA ALA A 112 -1.59 -23.18 -0.39
C ALA A 112 -1.33 -24.27 -1.42
N ALA A 113 -0.89 -23.91 -2.63
CA ALA A 113 -0.53 -24.86 -3.69
C ALA A 113 0.74 -25.64 -3.36
N GLY A 114 1.66 -25.04 -2.61
CA GLY A 114 2.94 -25.67 -2.24
C GLY A 114 3.89 -25.83 -3.42
N GLY A 115 4.92 -26.66 -3.23
CA GLY A 115 5.94 -26.92 -4.26
C GLY A 115 7.00 -25.82 -4.34
N ALA A 116 7.74 -25.75 -5.44
CA ALA A 116 8.84 -24.80 -5.67
C ALA A 116 8.28 -23.41 -6.04
N VAL A 117 7.84 -22.65 -5.03
CA VAL A 117 7.18 -21.33 -5.22
C VAL A 117 8.09 -20.13 -4.93
N GLY A 118 9.31 -20.32 -4.47
CA GLY A 118 10.21 -19.25 -4.01
C GLY A 118 10.38 -18.11 -5.02
N ARG A 119 10.66 -18.41 -6.30
CA ARG A 119 10.79 -17.40 -7.35
C ARG A 119 9.50 -16.63 -7.62
N LYS A 120 8.35 -17.30 -7.51
CA LYS A 120 7.04 -16.67 -7.70
C LYS A 120 6.72 -15.75 -6.51
N LEU A 121 7.06 -16.16 -5.31
CA LEU A 121 6.90 -15.35 -4.10
C LEU A 121 7.82 -14.13 -4.12
N ASP A 122 9.07 -14.26 -4.57
CA ASP A 122 9.98 -13.12 -4.73
C ASP A 122 9.46 -12.12 -5.77
N PHE A 123 8.94 -12.62 -6.89
CA PHE A 123 8.28 -11.77 -7.89
C PHE A 123 7.07 -11.02 -7.30
N MET A 124 6.22 -11.70 -6.53
CA MET A 124 5.09 -11.04 -5.84
C MET A 124 5.56 -9.98 -4.86
N ALA A 125 6.62 -10.25 -4.12
CA ALA A 125 7.22 -9.28 -3.19
C ALA A 125 7.72 -8.02 -3.93
N GLN A 126 8.33 -8.18 -5.10
CA GLN A 126 8.77 -7.05 -5.94
C GLN A 126 7.58 -6.21 -6.43
N GLU A 127 6.51 -6.86 -6.91
CA GLU A 127 5.30 -6.15 -7.35
C GLU A 127 4.63 -5.41 -6.18
N MET A 128 4.48 -6.06 -5.02
CA MET A 128 3.94 -5.40 -3.82
C MET A 128 4.80 -4.21 -3.38
N ASN A 129 6.13 -4.30 -3.50
CA ASN A 129 7.03 -3.19 -3.20
C ASN A 129 6.85 -2.01 -4.16
N ARG A 130 6.58 -2.30 -5.44
CA ARG A 130 6.23 -1.27 -6.43
C ARG A 130 4.96 -0.52 -6.04
N GLU A 131 3.90 -1.25 -5.69
CA GLU A 131 2.63 -0.64 -5.24
C GLU A 131 2.80 0.17 -3.95
N ALA A 132 3.57 -0.34 -2.98
CA ALA A 132 3.88 0.40 -1.75
C ALA A 132 4.68 1.69 -2.02
N ASN A 133 5.61 1.68 -2.97
CA ASN A 133 6.35 2.88 -3.39
C ASN A 133 5.43 3.90 -4.06
N THR A 134 4.52 3.47 -4.93
CA THR A 134 3.55 4.36 -5.58
C THR A 134 2.59 4.96 -4.57
N LEU A 135 2.09 4.16 -3.62
CA LEU A 135 1.29 4.65 -2.50
C LEU A 135 2.04 5.74 -1.73
N GLY A 136 3.32 5.53 -1.41
CA GLY A 136 4.16 6.50 -0.72
C GLY A 136 4.38 7.78 -1.54
N SER A 137 4.57 7.68 -2.85
CA SER A 137 4.76 8.84 -3.74
C SER A 137 3.50 9.68 -3.92
N LYS A 138 2.33 9.07 -3.83
CA LYS A 138 1.01 9.73 -3.87
C LYS A 138 0.54 10.19 -2.48
N ALA A 139 1.28 9.87 -1.42
CA ALA A 139 0.88 10.18 -0.05
C ALA A 139 0.77 11.68 0.18
N ALA A 140 -0.39 12.12 0.60
CA ALA A 140 -0.68 13.51 0.96
C ALA A 140 -0.93 13.71 2.46
N ALA A 141 -0.92 12.61 3.21
CA ALA A 141 -1.08 12.57 4.65
C ALA A 141 -0.03 11.66 5.28
N ILE A 142 0.31 11.92 6.51
CA ILE A 142 1.32 11.16 7.25
C ILE A 142 0.92 9.68 7.42
N GLU A 143 -0.37 9.41 7.55
CA GLU A 143 -0.93 8.07 7.68
C GLU A 143 -0.63 7.21 6.44
N MET A 144 -0.73 7.79 5.24
CA MET A 144 -0.38 7.11 3.98
C MET A 144 1.12 6.85 3.87
N THR A 145 1.94 7.79 4.33
CA THR A 145 3.41 7.62 4.37
C THR A 145 3.80 6.52 5.34
N GLN A 146 3.19 6.48 6.51
CA GLN A 146 3.42 5.44 7.52
C GLN A 146 2.97 4.07 7.02
N ALA A 147 1.83 3.99 6.35
CA ALA A 147 1.33 2.77 5.72
C ALA A 147 2.29 2.24 4.65
N SER A 148 2.76 3.10 3.75
CA SER A 148 3.77 2.75 2.73
C SER A 148 5.03 2.19 3.38
N LEU A 149 5.54 2.83 4.42
CA LEU A 149 6.72 2.37 5.16
C LEU A 149 6.47 1.01 5.82
N SER A 150 5.33 0.83 6.49
CA SER A 150 4.96 -0.44 7.13
C SER A 150 4.84 -1.58 6.11
N LEU A 151 4.25 -1.33 4.94
CA LEU A 151 4.18 -2.29 3.84
C LEU A 151 5.58 -2.69 3.37
N LYS A 152 6.46 -1.72 3.12
CA LYS A 152 7.85 -1.96 2.67
C LYS A 152 8.64 -2.80 3.66
N ILE A 153 8.58 -2.48 4.94
CA ILE A 153 9.25 -3.26 6.00
C ILE A 153 8.74 -4.70 6.02
N THR A 154 7.42 -4.89 5.91
CA THR A 154 6.82 -6.23 5.92
C THR A 154 7.17 -7.03 4.67
N ILE A 155 7.27 -6.37 3.52
CA ILE A 155 7.72 -6.99 2.25
C ILE A 155 9.19 -7.41 2.36
N ASP A 156 10.06 -6.59 2.92
CA ASP A 156 11.47 -6.93 3.12
C ASP A 156 11.63 -8.12 4.07
N GLN A 157 10.87 -8.15 5.16
CA GLN A 157 10.83 -9.30 6.07
C GLN A 157 10.36 -10.59 5.37
N MET A 158 9.35 -10.48 4.50
CA MET A 158 8.88 -11.60 3.67
C MET A 158 9.99 -12.08 2.73
N ARG A 159 10.71 -11.17 2.06
CA ARG A 159 11.80 -11.52 1.14
C ARG A 159 12.95 -12.23 1.85
N GLU A 160 13.33 -11.79 3.03
CA GLU A 160 14.32 -12.48 3.86
C GLU A 160 13.90 -13.93 4.16
N GLN A 161 12.63 -14.17 4.48
CA GLN A 161 12.12 -15.52 4.72
C GLN A 161 12.11 -16.38 3.43
N ILE A 162 11.79 -15.78 2.28
CA ILE A 162 11.81 -16.48 0.98
C ILE A 162 13.24 -16.90 0.61
N GLN A 163 14.24 -16.06 0.86
CA GLN A 163 15.66 -16.38 0.61
C GLN A 163 16.16 -17.52 1.47
N ASN A 164 15.62 -17.71 2.68
CA ASN A 164 15.95 -18.82 3.54
C ASN A 164 15.32 -20.17 3.11
N LEU A 165 14.44 -20.15 2.08
CA LEU A 165 13.82 -21.34 1.46
C LEU A 165 14.75 -22.07 0.48
N GLU A 166 15.75 -21.42 -0.05
CA GLU A 166 16.73 -21.99 -1.00
C GLU A 166 17.97 -22.51 -0.24
#